data_60248ab4b22d60cf173afc69204601c7
#
_entry.id   60248ab4b22d60cf173afc69204601c7
#
_cell.length_a   1.000
_cell.length_b   1.000
_cell.length_c   1.000
_cell.angle_alpha   90.00
_cell.angle_beta   90.00
_cell.angle_gamma   90.00
#
_symmetry.space_group_name_H-M   'P 1'
#
loop_
_entity.id
_entity.type
_entity.pdbx_description
1 polymer ?
#
loop_
_entity_poly.entity_id
_entity_poly.type
_entity_poly.pdbx_seq_one_letter_code
_entity_poly.pdbx_strand_id
1 'polypeptide(L)'
;MLEVKSPWNNETVGTVKTHNSSEIEDIVQEVCKISVHKGEDFPPKERINVLKSFIKIIQENTQSLAELATSEGGKPITDSIIEIKRGAEGVESCIEVLKSESGSVIPMNINEASSNRIAFTQKEPIGVVLAISAFNIPFNLIIHQVIPAIAVGCPVIVKPAEDTPLSCLKIVEILYEAGLPKNRCQFVMPENLDLATKLVSDERIDFFSFIGSSKV
;
A
#
# COMPACT_ATOMS: atom_id res chain seq x y z
N MET A 1 -11.63 -1.83 19.34
CA MET A 1 -12.47 -2.26 18.17
C MET A 1 -13.21 -1.04 17.65
N LEU A 2 -13.13 -0.77 16.37
CA LEU A 2 -13.88 0.27 15.67
C LEU A 2 -15.05 -0.39 14.94
N GLU A 3 -16.27 0.09 15.21
CA GLU A 3 -17.49 -0.32 14.51
C GLU A 3 -17.67 0.54 13.27
N VAL A 4 -17.79 -0.09 12.11
CA VAL A 4 -18.01 0.57 10.82
C VAL A 4 -19.48 0.54 10.49
N LYS A 5 -20.06 1.71 10.22
CA LYS A 5 -21.49 1.87 9.96
C LYS A 5 -21.77 2.35 8.55
N SER A 6 -22.80 1.80 7.96
CA SER A 6 -23.29 2.29 6.68
C SER A 6 -23.83 3.73 6.81
N PRO A 7 -23.39 4.67 5.98
CA PRO A 7 -23.90 6.06 6.01
C PRO A 7 -25.37 6.16 5.55
N TRP A 8 -25.95 5.10 4.95
CA TRP A 8 -27.32 5.08 4.48
C TRP A 8 -28.34 4.83 5.57
N ASN A 9 -28.11 3.85 6.43
CA ASN A 9 -29.07 3.36 7.41
C ASN A 9 -28.50 3.21 8.81
N ASN A 10 -27.23 3.58 9.00
CA ASN A 10 -26.50 3.49 10.26
C ASN A 10 -26.37 2.04 10.82
N GLU A 11 -26.62 1.04 9.99
CA GLU A 11 -26.41 -0.36 10.36
C GLU A 11 -24.90 -0.69 10.38
N THR A 12 -24.53 -1.63 11.25
CA THR A 12 -23.14 -2.11 11.33
C THR A 12 -22.81 -2.95 10.11
N VAL A 13 -21.84 -2.49 9.33
CA VAL A 13 -21.27 -3.21 8.17
C VAL A 13 -20.22 -4.22 8.61
N GLY A 14 -19.44 -3.85 9.63
CA GLY A 14 -18.39 -4.70 10.17
C GLY A 14 -17.63 -4.04 11.31
N THR A 15 -16.58 -4.70 11.77
CA THR A 15 -15.70 -4.17 12.81
C THR A 15 -14.25 -4.38 12.44
N VAL A 16 -13.38 -3.45 12.81
CA VAL A 16 -11.93 -3.61 12.69
C VAL A 16 -11.25 -3.51 14.05
N LYS A 17 -10.16 -4.23 14.19
CA LYS A 17 -9.32 -4.11 15.39
C LYS A 17 -8.64 -2.75 15.39
N THR A 18 -8.72 -2.04 16.51
CA THR A 18 -7.87 -0.88 16.78
C THR A 18 -6.56 -1.31 17.45
N HIS A 19 -5.53 -0.50 17.31
CA HIS A 19 -4.19 -0.80 17.79
C HIS A 19 -3.77 0.23 18.85
N ASN A 20 -3.35 -0.28 20.00
CA ASN A 20 -2.75 0.53 21.05
C ASN A 20 -1.25 0.83 20.75
N SER A 21 -0.61 1.60 21.62
CA SER A 21 0.79 2.02 21.45
C SER A 21 1.78 0.85 21.32
N SER A 22 1.61 -0.21 22.11
CA SER A 22 2.50 -1.38 22.07
C SER A 22 2.33 -2.16 20.77
N GLU A 23 1.08 -2.36 20.32
CA GLU A 23 0.78 -3.07 19.08
C GLU A 23 1.29 -2.31 17.84
N ILE A 24 1.21 -0.97 17.86
CA ILE A 24 1.78 -0.13 16.79
C ILE A 24 3.30 -0.25 16.78
N GLU A 25 3.93 -0.23 17.95
CA GLU A 25 5.38 -0.43 18.07
C GLU A 25 5.83 -1.79 17.52
N ASP A 26 5.10 -2.86 17.86
CA ASP A 26 5.37 -4.20 17.34
C ASP A 26 5.26 -4.25 15.80
N ILE A 27 4.24 -3.59 15.22
CA ILE A 27 4.04 -3.47 13.77
C ILE A 27 5.23 -2.74 13.13
N VAL A 28 5.61 -1.58 13.67
CA VAL A 28 6.73 -0.79 13.13
C VAL A 28 8.03 -1.58 13.24
N GLN A 29 8.30 -2.21 14.35
CA GLN A 29 9.50 -3.05 14.53
C GLN A 29 9.53 -4.22 13.53
N GLU A 30 8.42 -4.89 13.31
CA GLU A 30 8.36 -6.03 12.37
C GLU A 30 8.65 -5.59 10.93
N VAL A 31 8.07 -4.46 10.52
CA VAL A 31 8.28 -3.90 9.19
C VAL A 31 9.72 -3.41 9.00
N CYS A 32 10.29 -2.76 10.01
CA CYS A 32 11.66 -2.23 9.97
C CYS A 32 12.76 -3.30 10.01
N LYS A 33 12.44 -4.54 10.38
CA LYS A 33 13.40 -5.67 10.28
C LYS A 33 13.72 -6.04 8.83
N ILE A 34 12.89 -5.62 7.89
CA ILE A 34 13.09 -5.93 6.47
C ILE A 34 14.26 -5.10 5.94
N SER A 35 15.31 -5.79 5.51
CA SER A 35 16.41 -5.15 4.80
C SER A 35 15.94 -4.80 3.38
N VAL A 36 15.82 -3.51 3.09
CA VAL A 36 15.45 -3.04 1.73
C VAL A 36 16.67 -2.91 0.82
N HIS A 37 17.88 -2.86 1.40
CA HIS A 37 19.12 -2.49 0.71
C HIS A 37 19.73 -3.60 -0.13
N LYS A 38 19.08 -4.56 -0.60
CA LYS A 38 19.66 -5.51 -1.59
C LYS A 38 18.62 -6.17 -2.48
N GLY A 39 17.32 -5.97 -2.23
CA GLY A 39 16.25 -6.59 -3.03
C GLY A 39 16.27 -8.14 -3.04
N GLU A 40 17.19 -8.74 -2.28
CA GLU A 40 17.45 -10.18 -2.28
C GLU A 40 16.31 -10.97 -1.63
N ASP A 41 15.69 -10.39 -0.58
CA ASP A 41 14.64 -11.06 0.20
C ASP A 41 13.27 -11.11 -0.49
N PHE A 42 13.04 -10.29 -1.53
CA PHE A 42 11.79 -10.25 -2.30
C PHE A 42 12.05 -9.74 -3.71
N PRO A 43 12.58 -10.59 -4.60
CA PRO A 43 13.04 -10.20 -5.92
C PRO A 43 11.88 -9.77 -6.84
N PRO A 44 12.15 -8.96 -7.90
CA PRO A 44 11.13 -8.47 -8.83
C PRO A 44 10.22 -9.56 -9.41
N LYS A 45 10.76 -10.73 -9.68
CA LYS A 45 10.00 -11.89 -10.20
C LYS A 45 8.90 -12.31 -9.22
N GLU A 46 9.22 -12.39 -7.94
CA GLU A 46 8.24 -12.79 -6.90
C GLU A 46 7.19 -11.70 -6.70
N ARG A 47 7.59 -10.42 -6.67
CA ARG A 47 6.68 -9.28 -6.61
C ARG A 47 5.69 -9.29 -7.77
N ILE A 48 6.16 -9.50 -8.99
CA ILE A 48 5.31 -9.61 -10.19
C ILE A 48 4.32 -10.78 -10.05
N ASN A 49 4.76 -11.93 -9.53
CA ASN A 49 3.88 -13.08 -9.35
C ASN A 49 2.77 -12.80 -8.31
N VAL A 50 3.11 -12.18 -7.18
CA VAL A 50 2.15 -11.76 -6.17
C VAL A 50 1.15 -10.76 -6.76
N LEU A 51 1.62 -9.73 -7.47
CA LEU A 51 0.75 -8.73 -8.08
C LEU A 51 -0.19 -9.32 -9.13
N LYS A 52 0.27 -10.29 -9.94
CA LYS A 52 -0.58 -11.00 -10.89
C LYS A 52 -1.64 -11.86 -10.19
N SER A 53 -1.27 -12.56 -9.13
CA SER A 53 -2.23 -13.33 -8.32
C SER A 53 -3.26 -12.39 -7.66
N PHE A 54 -2.82 -11.24 -7.16
CA PHE A 54 -3.68 -10.22 -6.59
C PHE A 54 -4.71 -9.70 -7.61
N ILE A 55 -4.28 -9.35 -8.84
CA ILE A 55 -5.19 -8.93 -9.93
C ILE A 55 -6.25 -10.00 -10.17
N LYS A 56 -5.85 -11.25 -10.28
CA LYS A 56 -6.78 -12.36 -10.51
C LYS A 56 -7.84 -12.43 -9.42
N ILE A 57 -7.44 -12.39 -8.14
CA ILE A 57 -8.35 -12.47 -7.01
C ILE A 57 -9.33 -11.29 -7.00
N ILE A 58 -8.87 -10.05 -7.21
CA ILE A 58 -9.76 -8.89 -7.23
C ILE A 58 -10.73 -8.89 -8.42
N GLN A 59 -10.31 -9.38 -9.59
CA GLN A 59 -11.18 -9.53 -10.75
C GLN A 59 -12.27 -10.58 -10.52
N GLU A 60 -11.93 -11.73 -9.93
CA GLU A 60 -12.88 -12.79 -9.57
C GLU A 60 -13.87 -12.36 -8.48
N ASN A 61 -13.48 -11.41 -7.62
CA ASN A 61 -14.28 -10.92 -6.50
C ASN A 61 -14.81 -9.49 -6.70
N THR A 62 -14.80 -8.96 -7.92
CA THR A 62 -15.18 -7.56 -8.21
C THR A 62 -16.52 -7.16 -7.59
N GLN A 63 -17.54 -8.00 -7.68
CA GLN A 63 -18.87 -7.70 -7.16
C GLN A 63 -18.89 -7.58 -5.64
N SER A 64 -18.34 -8.55 -4.92
CA SER A 64 -18.33 -8.55 -3.46
C SER A 64 -17.45 -7.42 -2.88
N LEU A 65 -16.33 -7.09 -3.53
CA LEU A 65 -15.48 -5.96 -3.16
C LEU A 65 -16.19 -4.62 -3.37
N ALA A 66 -16.93 -4.48 -4.48
CA ALA A 66 -17.73 -3.30 -4.75
C ALA A 66 -18.88 -3.14 -3.74
N GLU A 67 -19.55 -4.22 -3.37
CA GLU A 67 -20.59 -4.23 -2.34
C GLU A 67 -20.04 -3.80 -0.97
N LEU A 68 -18.85 -4.28 -0.59
CA LEU A 68 -18.18 -3.86 0.63
C LEU A 68 -17.88 -2.35 0.61
N ALA A 69 -17.24 -1.86 -0.45
CA ALA A 69 -16.91 -0.44 -0.61
C ALA A 69 -18.16 0.47 -0.63
N THR A 70 -19.26 -0.02 -1.23
CA THR A 70 -20.56 0.66 -1.22
C THR A 70 -21.16 0.69 0.18
N SER A 71 -21.12 -0.42 0.89
CA SER A 71 -21.73 -0.56 2.22
C SER A 71 -21.06 0.35 3.26
N GLU A 72 -19.71 0.44 3.27
CA GLU A 72 -18.98 1.30 4.21
C GLU A 72 -18.92 2.76 3.76
N GLY A 73 -18.83 3.03 2.44
CA GLY A 73 -18.61 4.38 1.91
C GLY A 73 -19.88 5.09 1.43
N GLY A 74 -20.99 4.38 1.25
CA GLY A 74 -22.28 4.94 0.85
C GLY A 74 -22.40 5.40 -0.60
N LYS A 75 -21.40 5.16 -1.44
CA LYS A 75 -21.41 5.53 -2.84
C LYS A 75 -22.19 4.52 -3.70
N PRO A 76 -22.63 4.91 -4.93
CA PRO A 76 -23.32 3.99 -5.84
C PRO A 76 -22.48 2.75 -6.16
N ILE A 77 -23.12 1.57 -6.22
CA ILE A 77 -22.47 0.30 -6.56
C ILE A 77 -21.77 0.33 -7.93
N THR A 78 -22.34 1.04 -8.89
CA THR A 78 -21.74 1.23 -10.21
C THR A 78 -20.38 1.90 -10.14
N ASP A 79 -20.23 2.90 -9.29
CA ASP A 79 -18.97 3.62 -9.09
C ASP A 79 -17.95 2.74 -8.35
N SER A 80 -18.42 1.92 -7.39
CA SER A 80 -17.56 0.96 -6.70
C SER A 80 -17.06 -0.13 -7.66
N ILE A 81 -17.89 -0.64 -8.57
CA ILE A 81 -17.44 -1.60 -9.60
C ILE A 81 -16.36 -0.98 -10.52
N ILE A 82 -16.56 0.27 -10.93
CA ILE A 82 -15.57 0.99 -11.75
C ILE A 82 -14.27 1.17 -10.95
N GLU A 83 -14.36 1.51 -9.68
CA GLU A 83 -13.22 1.66 -8.79
C GLU A 83 -12.38 0.39 -8.69
N ILE A 84 -13.01 -0.78 -8.48
CA ILE A 84 -12.30 -2.06 -8.40
C ILE A 84 -11.58 -2.38 -9.71
N LYS A 85 -12.24 -2.16 -10.84
CA LYS A 85 -11.63 -2.38 -12.18
C LYS A 85 -10.43 -1.48 -12.41
N ARG A 86 -10.54 -0.19 -12.09
CA ARG A 86 -9.43 0.77 -12.19
C ARG A 86 -8.28 0.40 -11.24
N GLY A 87 -8.60 -0.14 -10.06
CA GLY A 87 -7.59 -0.69 -9.15
C GLY A 87 -6.78 -1.79 -9.81
N ALA A 88 -7.43 -2.75 -10.48
CA ALA A 88 -6.74 -3.83 -11.21
C ALA A 88 -5.82 -3.28 -12.32
N GLU A 89 -6.29 -2.31 -13.13
CA GLU A 89 -5.49 -1.64 -14.17
C GLU A 89 -4.27 -0.92 -13.56
N GLY A 90 -4.43 -0.29 -12.40
CA GLY A 90 -3.33 0.35 -11.67
C GLY A 90 -2.25 -0.65 -11.24
N VAL A 91 -2.65 -1.86 -10.80
CA VAL A 91 -1.70 -2.93 -10.47
C VAL A 91 -0.96 -3.42 -11.71
N GLU A 92 -1.65 -3.59 -12.86
CA GLU A 92 -1.02 -3.95 -14.13
C GLU A 92 0.03 -2.91 -14.55
N SER A 93 -0.27 -1.63 -14.43
CA SER A 93 0.68 -0.54 -14.70
C SER A 93 1.93 -0.64 -13.83
N CYS A 94 1.80 -0.99 -12.55
CA CYS A 94 2.96 -1.22 -11.67
C CYS A 94 3.83 -2.41 -12.15
N ILE A 95 3.19 -3.49 -12.63
CA ILE A 95 3.91 -4.65 -13.19
C ILE A 95 4.67 -4.25 -14.46
N GLU A 96 4.09 -3.43 -15.32
CA GLU A 96 4.73 -2.95 -16.54
C GLU A 96 5.94 -2.07 -16.23
N VAL A 97 5.83 -1.17 -15.25
CA VAL A 97 6.96 -0.36 -14.78
C VAL A 97 8.08 -1.26 -14.28
N LEU A 98 7.79 -2.29 -13.46
CA LEU A 98 8.82 -3.23 -12.99
C LEU A 98 9.56 -3.97 -14.13
N LYS A 99 8.90 -4.21 -15.25
CA LYS A 99 9.49 -4.90 -16.40
C LYS A 99 10.32 -3.98 -17.29
N SER A 100 9.99 -2.69 -17.31
CA SER A 100 10.61 -1.70 -18.19
C SER A 100 11.61 -0.78 -17.49
N GLU A 101 11.52 -0.69 -16.16
CA GLU A 101 12.39 0.18 -15.38
C GLU A 101 13.84 -0.33 -15.42
N SER A 102 14.73 0.54 -15.88
CA SER A 102 16.17 0.29 -15.91
C SER A 102 16.91 1.53 -15.43
N GLY A 103 18.13 1.33 -14.95
CA GLY A 103 19.02 2.44 -14.67
C GLY A 103 19.46 3.17 -15.95
N SER A 104 20.27 4.18 -15.78
CA SER A 104 20.87 4.96 -16.87
C SER A 104 22.37 4.78 -16.89
N VAL A 105 22.94 4.70 -18.08
CA VAL A 105 24.39 4.80 -18.25
C VAL A 105 24.79 6.27 -18.21
N ILE A 106 25.71 6.60 -17.33
CA ILE A 106 26.23 7.96 -17.19
C ILE A 106 27.38 8.17 -18.18
N PRO A 107 27.38 9.23 -19.02
CA PRO A 107 28.47 9.52 -19.91
C PRO A 107 29.79 9.74 -19.14
N MET A 108 30.81 8.95 -19.50
CA MET A 108 32.17 9.04 -18.95
C MET A 108 33.16 9.34 -20.08
N ASN A 109 34.45 9.47 -19.80
CA ASN A 109 35.49 9.87 -20.73
C ASN A 109 35.30 11.30 -21.31
N ILE A 110 34.65 12.18 -20.59
CA ILE A 110 34.42 13.58 -20.97
C ILE A 110 35.45 14.53 -20.37
N ASN A 111 36.26 14.06 -19.44
CA ASN A 111 37.39 14.76 -18.83
C ASN A 111 38.38 13.74 -18.26
N GLU A 112 39.55 14.23 -17.84
CA GLU A 112 40.61 13.38 -17.31
C GLU A 112 40.18 12.59 -16.07
N ALA A 113 39.40 13.19 -15.17
CA ALA A 113 38.90 12.53 -13.95
C ALA A 113 37.93 11.39 -14.23
N SER A 114 37.19 11.41 -15.37
CA SER A 114 36.24 10.37 -15.78
C SER A 114 36.84 9.38 -16.80
N SER A 115 38.10 9.54 -17.16
CA SER A 115 38.75 8.66 -18.14
C SER A 115 38.86 7.23 -17.65
N ASN A 116 38.60 6.28 -18.54
CA ASN A 116 38.58 4.82 -18.26
C ASN A 116 37.63 4.36 -17.14
N ARG A 117 36.57 5.10 -16.90
CA ARG A 117 35.52 4.75 -15.93
C ARG A 117 34.23 4.39 -16.65
N ILE A 118 33.43 3.50 -16.03
CA ILE A 118 32.05 3.21 -16.38
C ILE A 118 31.21 3.58 -15.18
N ALA A 119 30.11 4.27 -15.41
CA ALA A 119 29.15 4.61 -14.38
C ALA A 119 27.71 4.36 -14.86
N PHE A 120 26.89 3.84 -13.98
CA PHE A 120 25.46 3.63 -14.22
C PHE A 120 24.69 3.87 -12.93
N THR A 121 23.39 4.15 -13.07
CA THR A 121 22.46 4.26 -11.93
C THR A 121 21.64 3.00 -11.83
N GLN A 122 21.24 2.66 -10.62
CA GLN A 122 20.27 1.62 -10.31
C GLN A 122 19.26 2.20 -9.32
N LYS A 123 17.97 1.91 -9.52
CA LYS A 123 16.94 2.29 -8.55
C LYS A 123 16.81 1.21 -7.50
N GLU A 124 16.70 1.63 -6.26
CA GLU A 124 16.53 0.77 -5.09
C GLU A 124 15.30 1.19 -4.29
N PRO A 125 14.68 0.29 -3.50
CA PRO A 125 13.60 0.65 -2.58
C PRO A 125 14.06 1.76 -1.62
N ILE A 126 13.18 2.74 -1.37
CA ILE A 126 13.51 3.89 -0.51
C ILE A 126 13.51 3.52 0.98
N GLY A 127 12.80 2.45 1.38
CA GLY A 127 12.65 2.05 2.78
C GLY A 127 11.19 1.79 3.15
N VAL A 128 10.85 2.00 4.41
CA VAL A 128 9.51 1.80 4.95
C VAL A 128 8.56 2.90 4.50
N VAL A 129 7.44 2.51 3.91
CA VAL A 129 6.38 3.44 3.47
C VAL A 129 5.24 3.45 4.48
N LEU A 130 4.84 4.63 4.96
CA LEU A 130 3.58 4.83 5.66
C LEU A 130 2.55 5.43 4.69
N ALA A 131 1.46 4.71 4.45
CA ALA A 131 0.35 5.14 3.63
C ALA A 131 -0.85 5.52 4.50
N ILE A 132 -1.30 6.77 4.43
CA ILE A 132 -2.54 7.24 5.07
C ILE A 132 -3.51 7.65 3.98
N SER A 133 -4.70 7.03 3.99
CA SER A 133 -5.67 7.14 2.92
C SER A 133 -6.96 7.85 3.33
N ALA A 134 -7.66 8.41 2.35
CA ALA A 134 -8.97 9.04 2.52
C ALA A 134 -10.12 8.03 2.31
N PHE A 135 -11.34 8.47 2.62
CA PHE A 135 -12.54 7.62 2.67
C PHE A 135 -13.32 7.53 1.35
N ASN A 136 -13.16 8.50 0.45
CA ASN A 136 -14.08 8.71 -0.68
C ASN A 136 -14.00 7.66 -1.80
N ILE A 137 -12.83 7.06 -2.00
CA ILE A 137 -12.60 5.97 -2.97
C ILE A 137 -11.69 4.93 -2.29
N PRO A 138 -12.23 4.22 -1.27
CA PRO A 138 -11.41 3.52 -0.28
C PRO A 138 -10.58 2.37 -0.85
N PHE A 139 -11.07 1.69 -1.90
CA PHE A 139 -10.33 0.61 -2.53
C PHE A 139 -9.19 1.16 -3.42
N ASN A 140 -9.51 2.08 -4.32
CA ASN A 140 -8.55 2.55 -5.33
C ASN A 140 -7.43 3.41 -4.72
N LEU A 141 -7.73 4.23 -3.70
CA LEU A 141 -6.71 5.03 -3.03
C LEU A 141 -5.68 4.16 -2.31
N ILE A 142 -6.12 3.09 -1.67
CA ILE A 142 -5.22 2.11 -1.04
C ILE A 142 -4.35 1.44 -2.10
N ILE A 143 -4.94 1.02 -3.23
CA ILE A 143 -4.17 0.45 -4.36
C ILE A 143 -3.08 1.42 -4.81
N HIS A 144 -3.41 2.70 -5.02
CA HIS A 144 -2.47 3.71 -5.49
C HIS A 144 -1.32 4.01 -4.52
N GLN A 145 -1.51 3.78 -3.22
CA GLN A 145 -0.48 4.02 -2.21
C GLN A 145 0.33 2.74 -1.89
N VAL A 146 -0.34 1.61 -1.77
CA VAL A 146 0.26 0.36 -1.30
C VAL A 146 0.95 -0.41 -2.44
N ILE A 147 0.29 -0.54 -3.59
CA ILE A 147 0.80 -1.39 -4.67
C ILE A 147 2.10 -0.86 -5.29
N PRO A 148 2.27 0.44 -5.59
CA PRO A 148 3.56 0.95 -6.09
C PRO A 148 4.71 0.70 -5.11
N ALA A 149 4.47 0.85 -3.80
CA ALA A 149 5.47 0.58 -2.78
C ALA A 149 5.89 -0.91 -2.77
N ILE A 150 4.91 -1.83 -2.76
CA ILE A 150 5.17 -3.28 -2.84
C ILE A 150 5.89 -3.62 -4.16
N ALA A 151 5.47 -3.02 -5.27
CA ALA A 151 6.06 -3.26 -6.59
C ALA A 151 7.55 -2.94 -6.60
N VAL A 152 7.97 -1.82 -6.03
CA VAL A 152 9.41 -1.47 -5.96
C VAL A 152 10.15 -2.17 -4.82
N GLY A 153 9.47 -2.91 -3.96
CA GLY A 153 10.06 -3.72 -2.88
C GLY A 153 10.07 -3.04 -1.51
N CYS A 154 9.41 -1.90 -1.36
CA CYS A 154 9.24 -1.23 -0.07
C CYS A 154 8.23 -1.98 0.80
N PRO A 155 8.50 -2.22 2.09
CA PRO A 155 7.48 -2.62 3.04
C PRO A 155 6.55 -1.44 3.37
N VAL A 156 5.28 -1.75 3.65
CA VAL A 156 4.22 -0.73 3.81
C VAL A 156 3.47 -0.93 5.12
N ILE A 157 3.27 0.17 5.84
CA ILE A 157 2.26 0.28 6.90
C ILE A 157 1.12 1.13 6.32
N VAL A 158 -0.11 0.60 6.35
CA VAL A 158 -1.27 1.30 5.79
C VAL A 158 -2.31 1.61 6.84
N LYS A 159 -2.66 2.91 6.95
CA LYS A 159 -3.75 3.42 7.80
C LYS A 159 -4.86 3.97 6.89
N PRO A 160 -6.00 3.29 6.79
CA PRO A 160 -7.18 3.85 6.10
C PRO A 160 -7.85 4.96 6.91
N ALA A 161 -8.83 5.61 6.30
CA ALA A 161 -9.79 6.43 7.03
C ALA A 161 -10.64 5.57 7.98
N GLU A 162 -11.08 6.17 9.08
CA GLU A 162 -11.91 5.47 10.08
C GLU A 162 -13.31 5.14 9.58
N ASP A 163 -13.81 5.93 8.62
CA ASP A 163 -15.13 5.72 8.01
C ASP A 163 -15.16 4.52 7.06
N THR A 164 -14.04 4.17 6.41
CA THR A 164 -13.98 3.14 5.37
C THR A 164 -12.73 2.25 5.50
N PRO A 165 -12.55 1.56 6.63
CA PRO A 165 -11.38 0.73 6.86
C PRO A 165 -11.49 -0.69 6.30
N LEU A 166 -12.71 -1.18 6.03
CA LEU A 166 -12.95 -2.57 5.66
C LEU A 166 -12.39 -2.91 4.27
N SER A 167 -12.52 -2.01 3.30
CA SER A 167 -11.91 -2.17 1.98
C SER A 167 -10.39 -2.29 2.07
N CYS A 168 -9.74 -1.47 2.91
CA CYS A 168 -8.31 -1.54 3.14
C CYS A 168 -7.88 -2.88 3.76
N LEU A 169 -8.58 -3.29 4.83
CA LEU A 169 -8.32 -4.58 5.49
C LEU A 169 -8.45 -5.72 4.49
N LYS A 170 -9.50 -5.68 3.64
CA LYS A 170 -9.73 -6.70 2.61
C LYS A 170 -8.62 -6.72 1.56
N ILE A 171 -8.11 -5.57 1.14
CA ILE A 171 -6.95 -5.49 0.22
C ILE A 171 -5.72 -6.17 0.85
N VAL A 172 -5.43 -5.89 2.12
CA VAL A 172 -4.29 -6.49 2.81
C VAL A 172 -4.44 -8.01 2.94
N GLU A 173 -5.65 -8.50 3.26
CA GLU A 173 -5.96 -9.94 3.28
C GLU A 173 -5.73 -10.59 1.91
N ILE A 174 -6.21 -9.97 0.83
CA ILE A 174 -6.03 -10.47 -0.54
C ILE A 174 -4.55 -10.46 -0.95
N LEU A 175 -3.77 -9.47 -0.53
CA LEU A 175 -2.32 -9.46 -0.75
C LEU A 175 -1.64 -10.66 -0.09
N TYR A 176 -2.04 -11.03 1.13
CA TYR A 176 -1.53 -12.22 1.80
C TYR A 176 -1.97 -13.51 1.11
N GLU A 177 -3.22 -13.59 0.67
CA GLU A 177 -3.73 -14.71 -0.13
C GLU A 177 -2.97 -14.85 -1.46
N ALA A 178 -2.62 -13.73 -2.07
CA ALA A 178 -1.80 -13.67 -3.29
C ALA A 178 -0.34 -14.10 -3.08
N GLY A 179 0.09 -14.29 -1.83
CA GLY A 179 1.43 -14.76 -1.46
C GLY A 179 2.38 -13.66 -0.97
N LEU A 180 1.89 -12.46 -0.66
CA LEU A 180 2.72 -11.42 -0.05
C LEU A 180 3.09 -11.82 1.39
N PRO A 181 4.39 -11.83 1.77
CA PRO A 181 4.78 -12.02 3.16
C PRO A 181 4.14 -10.98 4.07
N LYS A 182 3.59 -11.40 5.21
CA LYS A 182 2.79 -10.52 6.09
C LYS A 182 3.54 -9.30 6.57
N ASN A 183 4.83 -9.42 6.83
CA ASN A 183 5.68 -8.30 7.24
C ASN A 183 5.90 -7.24 6.13
N ARG A 184 5.53 -7.52 4.89
CA ARG A 184 5.67 -6.59 3.76
C ARG A 184 4.52 -5.59 3.61
N CYS A 185 3.36 -5.89 4.23
CA CYS A 185 2.23 -4.96 4.28
C CYS A 185 1.49 -5.15 5.60
N GLN A 186 1.39 -4.10 6.40
CA GLN A 186 0.73 -4.15 7.70
C GLN A 186 -0.41 -3.13 7.76
N PHE A 187 -1.61 -3.61 8.08
CA PHE A 187 -2.76 -2.75 8.38
C PHE A 187 -2.62 -2.19 9.80
N VAL A 188 -2.85 -0.90 9.96
CA VAL A 188 -2.87 -0.25 11.27
C VAL A 188 -4.10 0.66 11.41
N MET A 189 -4.79 0.54 12.53
CA MET A 189 -5.87 1.43 12.94
C MET A 189 -5.58 1.90 14.37
N PRO A 190 -4.92 3.07 14.55
CA PRO A 190 -4.64 3.61 15.89
C PRO A 190 -5.93 3.88 16.67
N GLU A 191 -5.92 3.67 17.99
CA GLU A 191 -7.08 3.91 18.86
C GLU A 191 -7.46 5.39 18.99
N ASN A 192 -6.53 6.30 18.67
CA ASN A 192 -6.74 7.74 18.76
C ASN A 192 -5.77 8.50 17.84
N LEU A 193 -6.03 9.80 17.70
CA LEU A 193 -5.25 10.70 16.85
C LEU A 193 -3.79 10.87 17.34
N ASP A 194 -3.55 10.85 18.66
CA ASP A 194 -2.21 11.01 19.19
C ASP A 194 -1.29 9.86 18.76
N LEU A 195 -1.80 8.64 18.75
CA LEU A 195 -1.07 7.47 18.24
C LEU A 195 -0.84 7.54 16.72
N ALA A 196 -1.81 8.05 15.97
CA ALA A 196 -1.64 8.28 14.54
C ALA A 196 -0.56 9.33 14.28
N THR A 197 -0.54 10.43 15.05
CA THR A 197 0.47 11.49 14.95
C THR A 197 1.87 10.97 15.28
N LYS A 198 1.99 10.13 16.34
CA LYS A 198 3.28 9.49 16.66
C LYS A 198 3.79 8.61 15.54
N LEU A 199 2.90 7.82 14.92
CA LEU A 199 3.26 6.97 13.80
C LEU A 199 3.77 7.78 12.60
N VAL A 200 3.14 8.92 12.29
CA VAL A 200 3.57 9.83 11.21
C VAL A 200 4.93 10.47 11.51
N SER A 201 5.23 10.70 12.79
CA SER A 201 6.47 11.32 13.24
C SER A 201 7.60 10.32 13.55
N ASP A 202 7.38 9.03 13.27
CA ASP A 202 8.36 7.99 13.57
C ASP A 202 9.53 8.05 12.58
N GLU A 203 10.74 8.25 13.10
CA GLU A 203 11.98 8.40 12.30
C GLU A 203 12.35 7.14 11.50
N ARG A 204 11.70 6.01 11.78
CA ARG A 204 11.89 4.75 11.03
C ARG A 204 11.07 4.69 9.75
N ILE A 205 10.19 5.66 9.52
CA ILE A 205 9.41 5.80 8.29
C ILE A 205 10.23 6.60 7.28
N ASP A 206 10.60 5.96 6.19
CA ASP A 206 11.44 6.56 5.15
C ASP A 206 10.63 7.35 4.11
N PHE A 207 9.37 7.00 3.91
CA PHE A 207 8.48 7.69 2.96
C PHE A 207 7.05 7.76 3.47
N PHE A 208 6.46 8.95 3.39
CA PHE A 208 5.08 9.20 3.79
C PHE A 208 4.20 9.51 2.59
N SER A 209 3.19 8.66 2.35
CA SER A 209 2.18 8.85 1.33
C SER A 209 0.85 9.24 1.99
N PHE A 210 0.40 10.46 1.75
CA PHE A 210 -0.80 11.01 2.38
C PHE A 210 -1.85 11.41 1.36
N ILE A 211 -3.07 10.95 1.56
CA ILE A 211 -4.28 11.42 0.87
C ILE A 211 -5.30 11.78 1.94
N GLY A 212 -5.69 13.04 1.99
CA GLY A 212 -6.63 13.54 3.00
C GLY A 212 -6.89 15.03 2.87
N SER A 213 -7.62 15.58 3.84
CA SER A 213 -7.88 17.00 3.88
C SER A 213 -6.71 17.79 4.51
N SER A 214 -6.67 19.10 4.24
CA SER A 214 -5.67 20.01 4.84
C SER A 214 -5.81 20.16 6.36
N LYS A 215 -6.89 19.64 6.97
CA LYS A 215 -7.10 19.67 8.42
C LYS A 215 -6.53 18.43 9.13
N VAL A 216 -6.30 17.35 8.39
CA VAL A 216 -5.70 16.10 8.86
C VAL A 216 -4.20 16.14 8.67
#